data_dc433f7563d01a8da5d22f807e4d8b9a
#
_entry.id   dc433f7563d01a8da5d22f807e4d8b9a
#
_cell.length_a   1.000
_cell.length_b   1.000
_cell.length_c   1.000
_cell.angle_alpha   90.00
_cell.angle_beta   90.00
_cell.angle_gamma   90.00
#
_symmetry.space_group_name_H-M   'P 1'
#
loop_
_entity.id
_entity.type
_entity.pdbx_description
1 polymer ?
#
loop_
_entity_poly.entity_id
_entity_poly.type
_entity_poly.pdbx_seq_one_letter_code
_entity_poly.pdbx_strand_id
1 'polypeptide(L)'
;KEATGGLDDSQLRTIEERANYLKELQERKETILAAIEEQGKLGDALKEQILACETKARLEDLSLPYKKRRKTKADIAREAGLEELTDKLIADPNATPEELAQAFITEGFEDTKKALDGARAILVDRFALDADLVGEVRERMFTEGSMGAHVVEGKEAEGAKFKDYFDFNEPFHKLPSHRILALLRGENEGVLQLQLDAGDDADYEDAIASRFELDRSSKWLADAVHWGWRTKLYISSSLDVRMRLKEIAEEGALKIFATNLRDVLLAAPAGQRSTIGLDPGYRNGVKCAVVDKTGKVLDTAIVYPHQPQNQWSQAVQTLSTLCAKHSVDLMAIGNGTASRETEKLAQEIADLIKQA
;
A
#
# COMPACT_ATOMS: atom_id res chain seq x y z
N LYS A 1 -19.28 -21.45 -22.40
CA LYS A 1 -18.67 -22.79 -22.38
C LYS A 1 -18.21 -23.22 -23.79
N GLU A 2 -19.00 -23.04 -24.84
CA GLU A 2 -18.63 -23.41 -26.20
C GLU A 2 -17.40 -22.65 -26.73
N ALA A 3 -17.34 -21.34 -26.54
CA ALA A 3 -16.24 -20.50 -27.02
C ALA A 3 -14.94 -20.61 -26.18
N THR A 4 -15.01 -21.11 -24.93
CA THR A 4 -13.89 -21.08 -23.97
C THR A 4 -13.45 -22.46 -23.50
N GLY A 5 -13.96 -23.55 -24.07
CA GLY A 5 -13.59 -24.90 -23.68
C GLY A 5 -13.97 -25.27 -22.25
N GLY A 6 -14.91 -24.53 -21.62
CA GLY A 6 -15.42 -24.86 -20.29
C GLY A 6 -14.80 -24.06 -19.14
N LEU A 7 -14.19 -22.90 -19.42
CA LEU A 7 -13.69 -22.00 -18.36
C LEU A 7 -14.82 -21.63 -17.39
N ASP A 8 -14.47 -21.53 -16.13
CA ASP A 8 -15.37 -21.02 -15.08
C ASP A 8 -15.37 -19.48 -15.00
N ASP A 9 -16.30 -18.92 -14.24
CA ASP A 9 -16.47 -17.46 -14.13
C ASP A 9 -15.23 -16.77 -13.52
N SER A 10 -14.48 -17.46 -12.64
CA SER A 10 -13.26 -16.93 -12.05
C SER A 10 -12.14 -16.81 -13.08
N GLN A 11 -11.99 -17.84 -13.92
CA GLN A 11 -11.03 -17.86 -15.01
C GLN A 11 -11.35 -16.81 -16.08
N LEU A 12 -12.64 -16.63 -16.42
CA LEU A 12 -13.09 -15.60 -17.35
C LEU A 12 -12.81 -14.18 -16.81
N ARG A 13 -13.03 -13.95 -15.52
CA ARG A 13 -12.71 -12.66 -14.88
C ARG A 13 -11.21 -12.38 -14.92
N THR A 14 -10.37 -13.37 -14.60
CA THR A 14 -8.91 -13.22 -14.67
C THR A 14 -8.44 -12.87 -16.09
N ILE A 15 -9.06 -13.47 -17.12
CA ILE A 15 -8.76 -13.13 -18.52
C ILE A 15 -9.21 -11.70 -18.82
N GLU A 16 -10.39 -11.29 -18.40
CA GLU A 16 -10.91 -9.93 -18.59
C GLU A 16 -10.01 -8.88 -17.93
N GLU A 17 -9.63 -9.09 -16.68
CA GLU A 17 -8.73 -8.21 -15.92
C GLU A 17 -7.37 -8.08 -16.65
N ARG A 18 -6.81 -9.22 -17.09
CA ARG A 18 -5.54 -9.22 -17.84
C ARG A 18 -5.67 -8.55 -19.19
N ALA A 19 -6.75 -8.77 -19.90
CA ALA A 19 -7.01 -8.14 -21.21
C ALA A 19 -7.15 -6.62 -21.06
N ASN A 20 -7.85 -6.15 -20.04
CA ASN A 20 -7.98 -4.71 -19.74
C ASN A 20 -6.63 -4.09 -19.38
N TYR A 21 -5.85 -4.75 -18.51
CA TYR A 21 -4.49 -4.31 -18.19
C TYR A 21 -3.61 -4.17 -19.44
N LEU A 22 -3.64 -5.15 -20.34
CA LEU A 22 -2.84 -5.13 -21.57
C LEU A 22 -3.29 -4.04 -22.54
N LYS A 23 -4.60 -3.77 -22.63
CA LYS A 23 -5.13 -2.65 -23.42
C LYS A 23 -4.63 -1.30 -22.88
N GLU A 24 -4.78 -1.09 -21.58
CA GLU A 24 -4.29 0.13 -20.93
C GLU A 24 -2.78 0.30 -21.07
N LEU A 25 -2.02 -0.81 -20.97
CA LEU A 25 -0.58 -0.81 -21.22
C LEU A 25 -0.26 -0.40 -22.66
N GLN A 26 -0.99 -0.93 -23.62
CA GLN A 26 -0.80 -0.61 -25.05
C GLN A 26 -1.13 0.86 -25.35
N GLU A 27 -2.26 1.35 -24.88
CA GLU A 27 -2.65 2.77 -25.02
C GLU A 27 -1.61 3.70 -24.38
N ARG A 28 -1.07 3.28 -23.25
CA ARG A 28 -0.02 4.05 -22.57
C ARG A 28 1.28 4.05 -23.34
N LYS A 29 1.69 2.92 -23.96
CA LYS A 29 2.86 2.86 -24.86
C LYS A 29 2.73 3.84 -26.02
N GLU A 30 1.59 3.84 -26.68
CA GLU A 30 1.30 4.73 -27.80
C GLU A 30 1.40 6.21 -27.40
N THR A 31 0.82 6.57 -26.24
CA THR A 31 0.88 7.92 -25.69
C THR A 31 2.32 8.35 -25.42
N ILE A 32 3.13 7.47 -24.81
CA ILE A 32 4.52 7.76 -24.46
C ILE A 32 5.39 7.88 -25.74
N LEU A 33 5.22 6.95 -26.69
CA LEU A 33 5.94 7.01 -27.97
C LEU A 33 5.67 8.30 -28.71
N ALA A 34 4.41 8.72 -28.82
CA ALA A 34 4.02 9.96 -29.46
C ALA A 34 4.63 11.19 -28.76
N ALA A 35 4.61 11.20 -27.42
CA ALA A 35 5.17 12.30 -26.64
C ALA A 35 6.70 12.42 -26.75
N ILE A 36 7.42 11.31 -26.90
CA ILE A 36 8.89 11.31 -27.09
C ILE A 36 9.23 11.66 -28.54
N GLU A 37 8.45 11.19 -29.50
CA GLU A 37 8.61 11.51 -30.92
C GLU A 37 8.40 13.01 -31.19
N GLU A 38 7.37 13.64 -30.57
CA GLU A 38 7.13 15.08 -30.61
C GLU A 38 8.36 15.90 -30.13
N GLN A 39 9.14 15.34 -29.19
CA GLN A 39 10.37 15.95 -28.70
C GLN A 39 11.60 15.69 -29.61
N GLY A 40 11.44 14.88 -30.65
CA GLY A 40 12.55 14.49 -31.53
C GLY A 40 13.60 13.60 -30.86
N LYS A 41 13.23 12.90 -29.76
CA LYS A 41 14.15 12.09 -28.94
C LYS A 41 13.92 10.59 -29.05
N LEU A 42 12.99 10.14 -29.91
CA LEU A 42 12.67 8.72 -30.07
C LEU A 42 13.68 8.06 -31.02
N GLY A 43 14.65 7.35 -30.44
CA GLY A 43 15.55 6.48 -31.20
C GLY A 43 15.02 5.06 -31.30
N ASP A 44 15.53 4.27 -32.26
CA ASP A 44 15.07 2.90 -32.52
C ASP A 44 15.21 1.98 -31.29
N ALA A 45 16.34 2.04 -30.58
CA ALA A 45 16.57 1.24 -29.38
C ALA A 45 15.55 1.55 -28.26
N LEU A 46 15.24 2.81 -28.03
CA LEU A 46 14.23 3.22 -27.04
C LEU A 46 12.82 2.76 -27.44
N LYS A 47 12.51 2.89 -28.73
CA LYS A 47 11.25 2.43 -29.28
C LYS A 47 11.05 0.93 -29.08
N GLU A 48 12.07 0.12 -29.35
CA GLU A 48 12.04 -1.32 -29.12
C GLU A 48 11.86 -1.65 -27.63
N GLN A 49 12.58 -0.97 -26.73
CA GLN A 49 12.43 -1.14 -25.28
C GLN A 49 11.01 -0.82 -24.81
N ILE A 50 10.42 0.28 -25.28
CA ILE A 50 9.04 0.67 -24.92
C ILE A 50 8.04 -0.37 -25.44
N LEU A 51 8.18 -0.82 -26.68
CA LEU A 51 7.30 -1.84 -27.26
C LEU A 51 7.41 -3.19 -26.55
N ALA A 52 8.59 -3.56 -26.10
CA ALA A 52 8.87 -4.79 -25.35
C ALA A 52 8.40 -4.76 -23.89
N CYS A 53 8.00 -3.58 -23.34
CA CYS A 53 7.55 -3.50 -21.94
C CYS A 53 6.32 -4.39 -21.69
N GLU A 54 6.40 -5.19 -20.64
CA GLU A 54 5.31 -6.05 -20.17
C GLU A 54 4.55 -5.47 -18.95
N THR A 55 5.10 -4.42 -18.34
CA THR A 55 4.53 -3.79 -17.15
C THR A 55 4.47 -2.26 -17.28
N LYS A 56 3.43 -1.67 -16.67
CA LYS A 56 3.29 -0.21 -16.58
C LYS A 56 4.46 0.43 -15.82
N ALA A 57 4.95 -0.21 -14.75
CA ALA A 57 6.07 0.30 -13.96
C ALA A 57 7.33 0.48 -14.83
N ARG A 58 7.73 -0.56 -15.59
CA ARG A 58 8.88 -0.47 -16.50
C ARG A 58 8.68 0.59 -17.58
N LEU A 59 7.48 0.68 -18.12
CA LEU A 59 7.13 1.69 -19.12
C LEU A 59 7.27 3.11 -18.57
N GLU A 60 6.80 3.35 -17.35
CA GLU A 60 6.93 4.65 -16.69
C GLU A 60 8.38 5.00 -16.38
N ASP A 61 9.21 4.01 -15.97
CA ASP A 61 10.64 4.21 -15.74
C ASP A 61 11.36 4.66 -17.02
N LEU A 62 11.12 4.00 -18.15
CA LEU A 62 11.69 4.39 -19.45
C LEU A 62 11.24 5.79 -19.90
N SER A 63 10.06 6.23 -19.50
CA SER A 63 9.52 7.54 -19.86
C SER A 63 10.04 8.69 -18.99
N LEU A 64 10.66 8.40 -17.83
CA LEU A 64 11.09 9.41 -16.84
C LEU A 64 11.92 10.56 -17.46
N PRO A 65 12.94 10.30 -18.30
CA PRO A 65 13.77 11.36 -18.87
C PRO A 65 13.01 12.31 -19.81
N TYR A 66 11.86 11.86 -20.33
CA TYR A 66 11.08 12.55 -21.38
C TYR A 66 9.82 13.23 -20.86
N LYS A 67 9.49 13.03 -19.56
CA LYS A 67 8.33 13.68 -18.93
C LYS A 67 8.54 15.20 -18.85
N LYS A 68 7.54 15.98 -19.29
CA LYS A 68 7.52 17.43 -19.08
C LYS A 68 7.51 17.71 -17.58
N ARG A 69 8.57 18.31 -17.07
CA ARG A 69 8.74 18.63 -15.64
C ARG A 69 9.15 20.09 -15.47
N ARG A 70 8.97 20.63 -14.28
CA ARG A 70 9.52 21.94 -13.94
C ARG A 70 11.04 21.86 -13.97
N LYS A 71 11.67 22.97 -14.36
CA LYS A 71 13.13 23.13 -14.38
C LYS A 71 13.70 22.81 -13.01
N THR A 72 14.63 21.87 -12.96
CA THR A 72 15.29 21.40 -11.74
C THR A 72 16.60 22.13 -11.50
N LYS A 73 17.19 21.96 -10.30
CA LYS A 73 18.55 22.45 -10.02
C LYS A 73 19.57 21.84 -10.98
N ALA A 74 19.38 20.58 -11.38
CA ALA A 74 20.23 19.91 -12.36
C ALA A 74 20.13 20.55 -13.74
N ASP A 75 18.94 20.92 -14.17
CA ASP A 75 18.74 21.60 -15.47
C ASP A 75 19.40 22.98 -15.49
N ILE A 76 19.29 23.74 -14.39
CA ILE A 76 19.97 25.02 -14.22
C ILE A 76 21.49 24.86 -14.28
N ALA A 77 22.02 23.82 -13.60
CA ALA A 77 23.45 23.54 -13.60
C ALA A 77 23.96 23.10 -14.98
N ARG A 78 23.18 22.33 -15.75
CA ARG A 78 23.52 21.96 -17.13
C ARG A 78 23.57 23.19 -18.05
N GLU A 79 22.60 24.07 -17.95
CA GLU A 79 22.58 25.32 -18.72
C GLU A 79 23.76 26.24 -18.38
N ALA A 80 24.23 26.18 -17.15
CA ALA A 80 25.43 26.91 -16.72
C ALA A 80 26.77 26.22 -17.14
N GLY A 81 26.71 25.08 -17.86
CA GLY A 81 27.88 24.36 -18.34
C GLY A 81 28.54 23.43 -17.33
N LEU A 82 27.91 23.13 -16.19
CA LEU A 82 28.49 22.27 -15.14
C LEU A 82 28.46 20.78 -15.47
N GLU A 83 27.90 20.37 -16.60
CA GLU A 83 27.93 18.99 -17.07
C GLU A 83 29.38 18.52 -17.33
N GLU A 84 30.19 19.37 -17.94
CA GLU A 84 31.62 19.10 -18.16
C GLU A 84 32.39 18.94 -16.84
N LEU A 85 32.08 19.73 -15.82
CA LEU A 85 32.67 19.56 -14.48
C LEU A 85 32.27 18.20 -13.89
N THR A 86 31.00 17.81 -14.02
CA THR A 86 30.52 16.52 -13.54
C THR A 86 31.28 15.37 -14.20
N ASP A 87 31.47 15.42 -15.51
CA ASP A 87 32.18 14.38 -16.27
C ASP A 87 33.67 14.33 -15.92
N LYS A 88 34.32 15.47 -15.68
CA LYS A 88 35.72 15.53 -15.22
C LYS A 88 35.91 14.92 -13.82
N LEU A 89 34.98 15.19 -12.91
CA LEU A 89 34.99 14.63 -11.54
C LEU A 89 34.83 13.11 -11.55
N ILE A 90 34.04 12.57 -12.49
CA ILE A 90 33.89 11.13 -12.69
C ILE A 90 35.12 10.53 -13.30
N ALA A 91 35.70 11.19 -14.32
CA ALA A 91 36.84 10.68 -15.09
C ALA A 91 38.15 10.66 -14.28
N ASP A 92 38.36 11.56 -13.34
CA ASP A 92 39.53 11.63 -12.48
C ASP A 92 39.19 11.65 -10.99
N PRO A 93 38.97 10.46 -10.37
CA PRO A 93 38.65 10.33 -8.95
C PRO A 93 39.73 10.87 -7.99
N ASN A 94 40.96 11.03 -8.47
CA ASN A 94 42.10 11.51 -7.66
C ASN A 94 42.29 13.04 -7.74
N ALA A 95 41.61 13.70 -8.65
CA ALA A 95 41.68 15.16 -8.74
C ALA A 95 41.05 15.82 -7.51
N THR A 96 41.60 16.99 -7.13
CA THR A 96 40.98 17.85 -6.10
C THR A 96 39.72 18.49 -6.66
N PRO A 97 38.53 18.18 -6.13
CA PRO A 97 37.25 18.70 -6.70
C PRO A 97 37.19 20.23 -6.76
N GLU A 98 37.71 20.90 -5.72
CA GLU A 98 37.72 22.36 -5.62
C GLU A 98 38.63 22.98 -6.70
N GLU A 99 39.76 22.37 -7.03
CA GLU A 99 40.65 22.84 -8.11
C GLU A 99 39.97 22.72 -9.47
N LEU A 100 39.33 21.58 -9.73
CA LEU A 100 38.54 21.40 -10.97
C LEU A 100 37.43 22.41 -11.07
N ALA A 101 36.68 22.61 -9.98
CA ALA A 101 35.54 23.50 -9.94
C ALA A 101 35.90 25.00 -10.16
N GLN A 102 37.13 25.39 -9.88
CA GLN A 102 37.61 26.76 -10.05
C GLN A 102 37.35 27.31 -11.48
N ALA A 103 37.56 26.45 -12.48
CA ALA A 103 37.36 26.83 -13.89
C ALA A 103 35.89 26.92 -14.34
N PHE A 104 34.97 26.50 -13.48
CA PHE A 104 33.52 26.44 -13.77
C PHE A 104 32.71 27.43 -12.96
N ILE A 105 33.35 28.37 -12.28
CA ILE A 105 32.67 29.47 -11.58
C ILE A 105 31.99 30.36 -12.63
N THR A 106 30.68 30.54 -12.50
CA THR A 106 29.86 31.29 -13.44
C THR A 106 28.66 31.92 -12.73
N GLU A 107 27.85 32.72 -13.47
CA GLU A 107 26.64 33.31 -12.92
C GLU A 107 25.70 32.27 -12.35
N GLY A 108 25.22 32.47 -11.12
CA GLY A 108 24.41 31.52 -10.37
C GLY A 108 25.23 30.47 -9.59
N PHE A 109 26.54 30.32 -9.90
CA PHE A 109 27.49 29.39 -9.26
C PHE A 109 28.80 30.12 -8.97
N GLU A 110 28.72 31.14 -8.10
CA GLU A 110 29.76 32.16 -7.91
C GLU A 110 30.98 31.68 -7.10
N ASP A 111 30.96 30.46 -6.60
CA ASP A 111 32.07 29.83 -5.87
C ASP A 111 32.19 28.33 -6.18
N THR A 112 33.33 27.76 -5.82
CA THR A 112 33.63 26.33 -6.06
C THR A 112 32.62 25.41 -5.39
N LYS A 113 32.11 25.74 -4.20
CA LYS A 113 31.10 24.96 -3.49
C LYS A 113 29.79 24.92 -4.27
N LYS A 114 29.31 26.05 -4.76
CA LYS A 114 28.10 26.12 -5.57
C LYS A 114 28.26 25.37 -6.90
N ALA A 115 29.42 25.47 -7.55
CA ALA A 115 29.72 24.71 -8.76
C ALA A 115 29.72 23.19 -8.49
N LEU A 116 30.32 22.73 -7.40
CA LEU A 116 30.29 21.33 -6.98
C LEU A 116 28.89 20.85 -6.57
N ASP A 117 28.09 21.70 -5.94
CA ASP A 117 26.69 21.40 -5.63
C ASP A 117 25.85 21.27 -6.91
N GLY A 118 26.13 22.08 -7.93
CA GLY A 118 25.53 21.99 -9.25
C GLY A 118 25.90 20.70 -9.98
N ALA A 119 27.20 20.34 -9.97
CA ALA A 119 27.68 19.07 -10.53
C ALA A 119 27.06 17.86 -9.84
N ARG A 120 26.94 17.89 -8.49
CA ARG A 120 26.25 16.84 -7.71
C ARG A 120 24.78 16.76 -8.10
N ALA A 121 24.09 17.88 -8.28
CA ALA A 121 22.69 17.87 -8.70
C ALA A 121 22.51 17.19 -10.07
N ILE A 122 23.42 17.42 -11.02
CA ILE A 122 23.44 16.76 -12.33
C ILE A 122 23.63 15.25 -12.16
N LEU A 123 24.62 14.83 -11.37
CA LEU A 123 24.90 13.40 -11.16
C LEU A 123 23.73 12.67 -10.51
N VAL A 124 23.14 13.27 -9.47
CA VAL A 124 21.95 12.72 -8.79
C VAL A 124 20.74 12.65 -9.74
N ASP A 125 20.57 13.62 -10.63
CA ASP A 125 19.52 13.59 -11.65
C ASP A 125 19.75 12.46 -12.66
N ARG A 126 20.99 12.18 -13.05
CA ARG A 126 21.36 11.03 -13.90
C ARG A 126 20.93 9.70 -13.21
N PHE A 127 21.16 9.54 -11.92
CA PHE A 127 20.73 8.36 -11.16
C PHE A 127 19.19 8.20 -11.19
N ALA A 128 18.48 9.30 -10.94
CA ALA A 128 17.01 9.29 -10.87
C ALA A 128 16.32 9.10 -12.22
N LEU A 129 17.02 9.30 -13.32
CA LEU A 129 16.50 9.13 -14.68
C LEU A 129 16.95 7.84 -15.36
N ASP A 130 17.82 7.05 -14.73
CA ASP A 130 18.22 5.74 -15.24
C ASP A 130 17.14 4.70 -14.90
N ALA A 131 16.40 4.27 -15.92
CA ALA A 131 15.27 3.37 -15.77
C ALA A 131 15.65 1.99 -15.20
N ASP A 132 16.86 1.51 -15.50
CA ASP A 132 17.33 0.21 -15.02
C ASP A 132 17.69 0.29 -13.54
N LEU A 133 18.41 1.32 -13.13
CA LEU A 133 18.75 1.57 -11.73
C LEU A 133 17.49 1.79 -10.87
N VAL A 134 16.56 2.63 -11.32
CA VAL A 134 15.31 2.90 -10.60
C VAL A 134 14.51 1.62 -10.41
N GLY A 135 14.39 0.81 -11.46
CA GLY A 135 13.73 -0.49 -11.38
C GLY A 135 14.41 -1.46 -10.44
N GLU A 136 15.75 -1.60 -10.50
CA GLU A 136 16.54 -2.46 -9.63
C GLU A 136 16.40 -2.07 -8.16
N VAL A 137 16.59 -0.79 -7.84
CA VAL A 137 16.47 -0.26 -6.48
C VAL A 137 15.09 -0.49 -5.90
N ARG A 138 14.03 -0.25 -6.67
CA ARG A 138 12.65 -0.47 -6.25
C ARG A 138 12.36 -1.94 -5.98
N GLU A 139 12.79 -2.86 -6.86
CA GLU A 139 12.58 -4.29 -6.67
C GLU A 139 13.37 -4.83 -5.49
N ARG A 140 14.62 -4.40 -5.30
CA ARG A 140 15.42 -4.76 -4.13
C ARG A 140 14.75 -4.29 -2.84
N MET A 141 14.31 -3.03 -2.77
CA MET A 141 13.60 -2.49 -1.61
C MET A 141 12.33 -3.30 -1.30
N PHE A 142 11.55 -3.68 -2.32
CA PHE A 142 10.34 -4.48 -2.13
C PHE A 142 10.64 -5.89 -1.63
N THR A 143 11.74 -6.48 -2.09
CA THR A 143 12.10 -7.88 -1.77
C THR A 143 12.78 -8.00 -0.41
N GLU A 144 13.67 -7.06 -0.06
CA GLU A 144 14.55 -7.14 1.09
C GLU A 144 14.10 -6.22 2.25
N GLY A 145 13.29 -5.22 1.96
CA GLY A 145 12.87 -4.23 2.93
C GLY A 145 11.76 -4.69 3.87
N SER A 146 11.48 -3.86 4.86
CA SER A 146 10.48 -4.10 5.89
C SER A 146 9.61 -2.86 6.17
N MET A 147 8.45 -3.11 6.77
CA MET A 147 7.54 -2.10 7.28
C MET A 147 7.67 -2.01 8.79
N GLY A 148 8.11 -0.87 9.27
CA GLY A 148 8.07 -0.49 10.68
C GLY A 148 6.86 0.37 10.98
N ALA A 149 6.37 0.30 12.22
CA ALA A 149 5.34 1.18 12.73
C ALA A 149 5.56 1.48 14.21
N HIS A 150 5.33 2.72 14.61
CA HIS A 150 5.37 3.16 15.99
C HIS A 150 4.12 3.98 16.29
N VAL A 151 3.67 3.93 17.56
CA VAL A 151 2.58 4.81 18.00
C VAL A 151 3.05 6.26 18.04
N VAL A 152 2.19 7.17 17.58
CA VAL A 152 2.42 8.60 17.72
C VAL A 152 2.30 8.95 19.20
N GLU A 153 3.25 9.71 19.75
CA GLU A 153 3.30 10.10 21.17
C GLU A 153 1.96 10.73 21.62
N GLY A 154 1.42 10.21 22.72
CA GLY A 154 0.14 10.65 23.28
C GLY A 154 -1.11 10.08 22.61
N LYS A 155 -0.97 9.17 21.63
CA LYS A 155 -2.09 8.54 20.91
C LYS A 155 -2.39 7.11 21.37
N GLU A 156 -1.72 6.61 22.41
CA GLU A 156 -1.84 5.23 22.88
C GLU A 156 -3.29 4.86 23.28
N ALA A 157 -3.97 5.76 23.99
CA ALA A 157 -5.34 5.52 24.46
C ALA A 157 -6.35 5.59 23.31
N GLU A 158 -6.21 6.58 22.42
CA GLU A 158 -7.07 6.74 21.24
C GLU A 158 -6.87 5.59 20.24
N GLY A 159 -5.64 5.13 20.14
CA GLY A 159 -5.19 4.09 19.20
C GLY A 159 -5.27 2.66 19.72
N ALA A 160 -5.96 2.37 20.84
CA ALA A 160 -5.97 1.04 21.47
C ALA A 160 -6.27 -0.11 20.49
N LYS A 161 -7.07 0.13 19.46
CA LYS A 161 -7.38 -0.87 18.39
C LYS A 161 -6.18 -1.22 17.50
N PHE A 162 -5.11 -0.39 17.51
CA PHE A 162 -3.86 -0.60 16.78
C PHE A 162 -2.70 -1.04 17.68
N LYS A 163 -2.98 -1.45 18.92
CA LYS A 163 -1.96 -1.77 19.92
C LYS A 163 -0.91 -2.77 19.43
N ASP A 164 -1.31 -3.75 18.61
CA ASP A 164 -0.40 -4.76 18.05
C ASP A 164 0.63 -4.18 17.08
N TYR A 165 0.46 -2.93 16.66
CA TYR A 165 1.32 -2.20 15.72
C TYR A 165 2.07 -1.03 16.36
N PHE A 166 2.04 -0.87 17.67
CA PHE A 166 2.70 0.24 18.38
C PHE A 166 4.22 0.14 18.38
N ASP A 167 4.75 -1.07 18.26
CA ASP A 167 6.16 -1.38 18.04
C ASP A 167 6.23 -2.59 17.10
N PHE A 168 6.20 -2.30 15.82
CA PHE A 168 6.01 -3.31 14.80
C PHE A 168 7.11 -3.20 13.75
N ASN A 169 7.64 -4.34 13.29
CA ASN A 169 8.54 -4.43 12.14
C ASN A 169 8.43 -5.83 11.51
N GLU A 170 8.01 -5.89 10.25
CA GLU A 170 7.98 -7.13 9.47
C GLU A 170 8.44 -6.91 8.02
N PRO A 171 9.17 -7.89 7.42
CA PRO A 171 9.52 -7.86 6.00
C PRO A 171 8.27 -7.76 5.11
N PHE A 172 8.35 -6.97 4.02
CA PHE A 172 7.20 -6.76 3.14
C PHE A 172 6.60 -8.05 2.59
N HIS A 173 7.43 -9.04 2.24
CA HIS A 173 6.99 -10.32 1.68
C HIS A 173 6.23 -11.22 2.69
N LYS A 174 6.28 -10.91 3.99
CA LYS A 174 5.56 -11.62 5.05
C LYS A 174 4.29 -10.92 5.49
N LEU A 175 4.05 -9.70 4.99
CA LEU A 175 2.91 -8.89 5.40
C LEU A 175 1.61 -9.35 4.70
N PRO A 176 0.64 -9.92 5.44
CA PRO A 176 -0.66 -10.24 4.86
C PRO A 176 -1.49 -8.96 4.64
N SER A 177 -2.41 -9.02 3.69
CA SER A 177 -3.25 -7.87 3.26
C SER A 177 -3.92 -7.14 4.43
N HIS A 178 -4.48 -7.87 5.39
CA HIS A 178 -5.18 -7.27 6.53
C HIS A 178 -4.25 -6.46 7.45
N ARG A 179 -2.96 -6.86 7.60
CA ARG A 179 -1.98 -6.09 8.38
C ARG A 179 -1.56 -4.82 7.64
N ILE A 180 -1.30 -4.92 6.34
CA ILE A 180 -0.98 -3.74 5.53
C ILE A 180 -2.11 -2.71 5.61
N LEU A 181 -3.37 -3.14 5.46
CA LEU A 181 -4.51 -2.23 5.57
C LEU A 181 -4.68 -1.65 6.97
N ALA A 182 -4.42 -2.44 8.03
CA ALA A 182 -4.45 -1.94 9.41
C ALA A 182 -3.38 -0.88 9.67
N LEU A 183 -2.15 -1.11 9.20
CA LEU A 183 -1.04 -0.16 9.30
C LEU A 183 -1.35 1.16 8.58
N LEU A 184 -1.79 1.09 7.31
CA LEU A 184 -2.16 2.26 6.52
C LEU A 184 -3.34 3.03 7.15
N ARG A 185 -4.31 2.31 7.72
CA ARG A 185 -5.43 2.91 8.44
C ARG A 185 -4.98 3.60 9.72
N GLY A 186 -4.09 2.97 10.51
CA GLY A 186 -3.55 3.56 11.74
C GLY A 186 -2.79 4.85 11.47
N GLU A 187 -2.04 4.91 10.37
CA GLU A 187 -1.37 6.13 9.92
C GLU A 187 -2.36 7.20 9.46
N ASN A 188 -3.37 6.82 8.66
CA ASN A 188 -4.39 7.76 8.19
C ASN A 188 -5.23 8.35 9.33
N GLU A 189 -5.44 7.59 10.41
CA GLU A 189 -6.09 8.05 11.63
C GLU A 189 -5.14 8.86 12.55
N GLY A 190 -3.87 9.04 12.16
CA GLY A 190 -2.86 9.79 12.92
C GLY A 190 -2.43 9.11 14.21
N VAL A 191 -2.62 7.80 14.33
CA VAL A 191 -2.23 7.00 15.50
C VAL A 191 -0.88 6.33 15.31
N LEU A 192 -0.57 5.87 14.10
CA LEU A 192 0.69 5.21 13.78
C LEU A 192 1.54 6.11 12.90
N GLN A 193 2.84 6.04 13.10
CA GLN A 193 3.86 6.55 12.19
C GLN A 193 4.51 5.35 11.51
N LEU A 194 4.38 5.26 10.19
CA LEU A 194 4.96 4.18 9.40
C LEU A 194 6.34 4.57 8.89
N GLN A 195 7.25 3.60 8.89
CA GLN A 195 8.60 3.73 8.36
C GLN A 195 8.91 2.53 7.46
N LEU A 196 9.32 2.81 6.23
CA LEU A 196 9.85 1.78 5.35
C LEU A 196 11.36 1.72 5.56
N ASP A 197 11.85 0.52 5.88
CA ASP A 197 13.27 0.22 5.99
C ASP A 197 13.69 -0.53 4.72
N ALA A 198 14.67 0.04 4.02
CA ALA A 198 15.21 -0.55 2.80
C ALA A 198 16.29 -1.61 3.06
N GLY A 199 16.78 -1.73 4.31
CA GLY A 199 17.94 -2.52 4.66
C GLY A 199 19.24 -1.69 4.66
N ASP A 200 20.35 -2.29 4.25
CA ASP A 200 21.67 -1.62 4.27
C ASP A 200 21.80 -0.61 3.11
N ASP A 201 22.03 0.65 3.44
CA ASP A 201 22.29 1.70 2.46
C ASP A 201 23.48 1.37 1.53
N ALA A 202 24.48 0.64 2.04
CA ALA A 202 25.68 0.27 1.28
C ALA A 202 25.35 -0.55 0.02
N ASP A 203 24.37 -1.44 0.09
CA ASP A 203 23.96 -2.27 -1.04
C ASP A 203 23.40 -1.42 -2.20
N TYR A 204 22.66 -0.38 -1.88
CA TYR A 204 22.10 0.56 -2.86
C TYR A 204 23.17 1.51 -3.41
N GLU A 205 24.06 1.97 -2.56
CA GLU A 205 25.20 2.79 -2.97
C GLU A 205 26.14 2.03 -3.90
N ASP A 206 26.36 0.74 -3.63
CA ASP A 206 27.15 -0.16 -4.51
C ASP A 206 26.47 -0.35 -5.87
N ALA A 207 25.14 -0.52 -5.90
CA ALA A 207 24.39 -0.62 -7.13
C ALA A 207 24.48 0.67 -7.98
N ILE A 208 24.34 1.84 -7.34
CA ILE A 208 24.49 3.14 -8.01
C ILE A 208 25.90 3.31 -8.57
N ALA A 209 26.93 3.05 -7.75
CA ALA A 209 28.32 3.20 -8.14
C ALA A 209 28.68 2.26 -9.29
N SER A 210 28.25 1.00 -9.22
CA SER A 210 28.49 0.01 -10.28
C SER A 210 27.79 0.39 -11.59
N ARG A 211 26.55 0.87 -11.54
CA ARG A 211 25.79 1.28 -12.73
C ARG A 211 26.43 2.43 -13.49
N PHE A 212 27.05 3.36 -12.77
CA PHE A 212 27.69 4.55 -13.35
C PHE A 212 29.20 4.49 -13.36
N GLU A 213 29.80 3.32 -13.04
CA GLU A 213 31.26 3.10 -13.01
C GLU A 213 31.99 4.14 -12.14
N LEU A 214 31.42 4.50 -10.98
CA LEU A 214 31.96 5.52 -10.09
C LEU A 214 32.97 4.93 -9.12
N ASP A 215 34.16 5.52 -9.05
CA ASP A 215 35.17 5.19 -8.06
C ASP A 215 34.91 5.92 -6.73
N ARG A 216 34.38 5.18 -5.75
CA ARG A 216 34.05 5.73 -4.43
C ARG A 216 35.29 5.95 -3.51
N SER A 217 36.50 5.72 -4.00
CA SER A 217 37.72 6.21 -3.32
C SER A 217 37.78 7.73 -3.32
N SER A 218 37.20 8.38 -4.32
CA SER A 218 36.87 9.82 -4.31
C SER A 218 35.79 10.13 -3.29
N LYS A 219 36.16 10.92 -2.26
CA LYS A 219 35.18 11.35 -1.25
C LYS A 219 33.98 12.08 -1.87
N TRP A 220 34.23 12.95 -2.87
CA TRP A 220 33.15 13.70 -3.52
C TRP A 220 32.17 12.77 -4.23
N LEU A 221 32.67 11.74 -4.94
CA LEU A 221 31.80 10.76 -5.60
C LEU A 221 31.03 9.90 -4.58
N ALA A 222 31.71 9.45 -3.51
CA ALA A 222 31.06 8.71 -2.43
C ALA A 222 29.92 9.53 -1.78
N ASP A 223 30.18 10.80 -1.46
CA ASP A 223 29.20 11.72 -0.90
C ASP A 223 28.04 11.98 -1.89
N ALA A 224 28.32 12.09 -3.20
CA ALA A 224 27.28 12.27 -4.22
C ALA A 224 26.38 11.04 -4.38
N VAL A 225 26.96 9.82 -4.32
CA VAL A 225 26.22 8.56 -4.35
C VAL A 225 25.31 8.44 -3.11
N HIS A 226 25.87 8.66 -1.91
CA HIS A 226 25.10 8.65 -0.67
C HIS A 226 23.94 9.66 -0.71
N TRP A 227 24.23 10.89 -1.13
CA TRP A 227 23.23 11.95 -1.27
C TRP A 227 22.12 11.56 -2.28
N GLY A 228 22.52 11.03 -3.43
CA GLY A 228 21.58 10.58 -4.47
C GLY A 228 20.67 9.45 -3.99
N TRP A 229 21.24 8.48 -3.28
CA TRP A 229 20.48 7.43 -2.63
C TRP A 229 19.46 8.01 -1.65
N ARG A 230 19.93 8.71 -0.61
CA ARG A 230 19.06 9.14 0.51
C ARG A 230 18.03 10.21 0.13
N THR A 231 18.37 11.14 -0.75
CA THR A 231 17.51 12.28 -1.05
C THR A 231 16.66 12.12 -2.30
N LYS A 232 16.93 11.10 -3.12
CA LYS A 232 16.22 10.91 -4.39
C LYS A 232 15.68 9.50 -4.55
N LEU A 233 16.55 8.50 -4.70
CA LEU A 233 16.14 7.13 -5.02
C LEU A 233 15.38 6.48 -3.88
N TYR A 234 15.84 6.61 -2.64
CA TYR A 234 15.14 6.08 -1.48
C TYR A 234 13.72 6.66 -1.36
N ILE A 235 13.56 7.98 -1.53
CA ILE A 235 12.27 8.64 -1.40
C ILE A 235 11.30 8.17 -2.49
N SER A 236 11.74 8.15 -3.76
CA SER A 236 10.88 7.71 -4.87
C SER A 236 10.52 6.23 -4.77
N SER A 237 11.50 5.37 -4.48
CA SER A 237 11.27 3.92 -4.34
C SER A 237 10.40 3.58 -3.13
N SER A 238 10.53 4.31 -2.02
CA SER A 238 9.65 4.14 -0.85
C SER A 238 8.19 4.43 -1.18
N LEU A 239 7.93 5.48 -1.97
CA LEU A 239 6.57 5.81 -2.42
C LEU A 239 6.01 4.71 -3.34
N ASP A 240 6.81 4.25 -4.29
CA ASP A 240 6.40 3.19 -5.23
C ASP A 240 6.12 1.87 -4.50
N VAL A 241 7.01 1.46 -3.58
CA VAL A 241 6.84 0.26 -2.75
C VAL A 241 5.58 0.36 -1.88
N ARG A 242 5.35 1.52 -1.28
CA ARG A 242 4.16 1.78 -0.47
C ARG A 242 2.87 1.67 -1.29
N MET A 243 2.84 2.23 -2.49
CA MET A 243 1.69 2.11 -3.40
C MET A 243 1.47 0.66 -3.80
N ARG A 244 2.52 -0.07 -4.16
CA ARG A 244 2.45 -1.49 -4.51
C ARG A 244 1.92 -2.35 -3.35
N LEU A 245 2.38 -2.11 -2.12
CA LEU A 245 1.87 -2.81 -0.93
C LEU A 245 0.37 -2.53 -0.72
N LYS A 246 -0.07 -1.29 -0.91
CA LYS A 246 -1.48 -0.92 -0.83
C LYS A 246 -2.32 -1.65 -1.87
N GLU A 247 -1.90 -1.66 -3.13
CA GLU A 247 -2.59 -2.35 -4.22
C GLU A 247 -2.73 -3.86 -3.93
N ILE A 248 -1.64 -4.53 -3.55
CA ILE A 248 -1.65 -5.95 -3.17
C ILE A 248 -2.63 -6.20 -2.01
N ALA A 249 -2.65 -5.31 -1.02
CA ALA A 249 -3.51 -5.45 0.15
C ALA A 249 -5.00 -5.25 -0.18
N GLU A 250 -5.32 -4.26 -1.00
CA GLU A 250 -6.68 -3.98 -1.47
C GLU A 250 -7.23 -5.13 -2.32
N GLU A 251 -6.45 -5.64 -3.28
CA GLU A 251 -6.82 -6.80 -4.09
C GLU A 251 -7.04 -8.05 -3.23
N GLY A 252 -6.15 -8.32 -2.29
CA GLY A 252 -6.28 -9.44 -1.36
C GLY A 252 -7.53 -9.34 -0.49
N ALA A 253 -7.84 -8.16 0.02
CA ALA A 253 -9.04 -7.91 0.82
C ALA A 253 -10.33 -8.08 -0.01
N LEU A 254 -10.36 -7.60 -1.26
CA LEU A 254 -11.49 -7.76 -2.15
C LEU A 254 -11.76 -9.25 -2.47
N LYS A 255 -10.71 -10.05 -2.70
CA LYS A 255 -10.85 -11.49 -2.92
C LYS A 255 -11.45 -12.20 -1.71
N ILE A 256 -10.96 -11.90 -0.51
CA ILE A 256 -11.48 -12.47 0.74
C ILE A 256 -12.94 -12.05 0.94
N PHE A 257 -13.26 -10.76 0.72
CA PHE A 257 -14.62 -10.26 0.83
C PHE A 257 -15.57 -10.97 -0.14
N ALA A 258 -15.18 -11.09 -1.40
CA ALA A 258 -15.98 -11.77 -2.43
C ALA A 258 -16.25 -13.25 -2.07
N THR A 259 -15.23 -13.95 -1.55
CA THR A 259 -15.37 -15.34 -1.10
C THR A 259 -16.33 -15.44 0.07
N ASN A 260 -16.16 -14.62 1.11
CA ASN A 260 -17.02 -14.62 2.29
C ASN A 260 -18.46 -14.26 1.93
N LEU A 261 -18.66 -13.27 1.06
CA LEU A 261 -19.98 -12.88 0.57
C LEU A 261 -20.66 -14.02 -0.19
N ARG A 262 -19.91 -14.71 -1.06
CA ARG A 262 -20.41 -15.88 -1.78
C ARG A 262 -20.85 -16.98 -0.82
N ASP A 263 -20.04 -17.29 0.20
CA ASP A 263 -20.33 -18.32 1.19
C ASP A 263 -21.62 -17.99 1.98
N VAL A 264 -21.79 -16.70 2.35
CA VAL A 264 -23.02 -16.23 3.02
C VAL A 264 -24.23 -16.35 2.10
N LEU A 265 -24.11 -15.92 0.84
CA LEU A 265 -25.23 -15.93 -0.13
C LEU A 265 -25.62 -17.35 -0.54
N LEU A 266 -24.68 -18.29 -0.55
CA LEU A 266 -24.91 -19.70 -0.88
C LEU A 266 -25.19 -20.58 0.36
N ALA A 267 -25.17 -20.00 1.55
CA ALA A 267 -25.51 -20.73 2.77
C ALA A 267 -26.95 -21.27 2.70
N ALA A 268 -27.15 -22.47 3.23
CA ALA A 268 -28.47 -23.07 3.26
C ALA A 268 -29.44 -22.22 4.10
N PRO A 269 -30.68 -21.96 3.61
CA PRO A 269 -31.67 -21.23 4.39
C PRO A 269 -31.99 -21.96 5.69
N ALA A 270 -32.18 -21.21 6.78
CA ALA A 270 -32.52 -21.75 8.08
C ALA A 270 -33.91 -22.44 8.11
N GLY A 271 -34.71 -22.28 7.07
CA GLY A 271 -36.08 -22.80 6.96
C GLY A 271 -37.11 -21.93 7.68
N GLN A 272 -38.36 -22.40 7.66
CA GLN A 272 -39.49 -21.70 8.32
C GLN A 272 -39.48 -22.03 9.81
N ARG A 273 -38.86 -21.17 10.62
CA ARG A 273 -38.74 -21.31 12.08
C ARG A 273 -39.14 -20.04 12.79
N SER A 274 -39.72 -20.15 13.98
CA SER A 274 -39.87 -19.01 14.86
C SER A 274 -38.49 -18.54 15.28
N THR A 275 -38.10 -17.30 14.95
CA THR A 275 -36.76 -16.82 15.08
C THR A 275 -36.70 -15.53 15.88
N ILE A 276 -35.75 -15.42 16.82
CA ILE A 276 -35.40 -14.14 17.41
C ILE A 276 -34.10 -13.64 16.73
N GLY A 277 -34.17 -12.46 16.12
CA GLY A 277 -33.02 -11.74 15.57
C GLY A 277 -32.43 -10.77 16.61
N LEU A 278 -31.11 -10.82 16.79
CA LEU A 278 -30.36 -9.96 17.71
C LEU A 278 -29.42 -9.08 16.88
N ASP A 279 -29.59 -7.75 16.94
CA ASP A 279 -28.69 -6.77 16.33
C ASP A 279 -27.80 -6.15 17.41
N PRO A 280 -26.53 -6.61 17.54
CA PRO A 280 -25.67 -6.24 18.64
C PRO A 280 -25.21 -4.77 18.60
N GLY A 281 -25.14 -4.13 19.77
CA GLY A 281 -24.56 -2.80 19.93
C GLY A 281 -24.18 -2.51 21.38
N TYR A 282 -23.16 -1.71 21.58
CA TYR A 282 -22.75 -1.30 22.92
C TYR A 282 -23.62 -0.17 23.48
N ARG A 283 -23.60 1.03 22.86
CA ARG A 283 -24.32 2.22 23.35
C ARG A 283 -25.85 2.08 23.24
N ASN A 284 -26.29 1.59 22.09
CA ASN A 284 -27.72 1.53 21.76
C ASN A 284 -28.36 0.21 22.20
N GLY A 285 -27.62 -0.63 22.92
CA GLY A 285 -28.06 -1.95 23.32
C GLY A 285 -28.15 -2.94 22.16
N VAL A 286 -28.63 -4.15 22.48
CA VAL A 286 -28.93 -5.20 21.52
C VAL A 286 -30.42 -5.06 21.17
N LYS A 287 -30.71 -4.75 19.90
CA LYS A 287 -32.07 -4.70 19.38
C LYS A 287 -32.52 -6.12 19.06
N CYS A 288 -33.69 -6.47 19.48
CA CYS A 288 -34.27 -7.80 19.36
C CYS A 288 -35.61 -7.76 18.65
N ALA A 289 -35.83 -8.69 17.73
CA ALA A 289 -37.11 -8.87 17.08
C ALA A 289 -37.45 -10.36 16.99
N VAL A 290 -38.64 -10.74 17.40
CA VAL A 290 -39.14 -12.09 17.23
C VAL A 290 -40.07 -12.13 16.00
N VAL A 291 -39.79 -13.10 15.12
CA VAL A 291 -40.62 -13.36 13.93
C VAL A 291 -41.18 -14.78 13.98
N ASP A 292 -42.37 -14.96 13.46
CA ASP A 292 -42.95 -16.29 13.28
C ASP A 292 -42.38 -17.02 12.05
N LYS A 293 -42.88 -18.22 11.79
CA LYS A 293 -42.45 -19.06 10.65
C LYS A 293 -42.70 -18.44 9.28
N THR A 294 -43.55 -17.40 9.21
CA THR A 294 -43.88 -16.69 7.97
C THR A 294 -43.11 -15.38 7.80
N GLY A 295 -42.29 -14.99 8.80
CA GLY A 295 -41.52 -13.75 8.83
C GLY A 295 -42.34 -12.56 9.42
N LYS A 296 -43.51 -12.78 9.96
CA LYS A 296 -44.32 -11.74 10.63
C LYS A 296 -43.69 -11.42 11.98
N VAL A 297 -43.43 -10.14 12.26
CA VAL A 297 -42.92 -9.65 13.54
C VAL A 297 -43.98 -9.86 14.63
N LEU A 298 -43.62 -10.57 15.67
CA LEU A 298 -44.50 -10.87 16.81
C LEU A 298 -44.21 -9.96 18.00
N ASP A 299 -42.95 -9.64 18.24
CA ASP A 299 -42.50 -8.86 19.39
C ASP A 299 -41.16 -8.18 19.13
N THR A 300 -40.86 -7.13 19.86
CA THR A 300 -39.58 -6.42 19.81
C THR A 300 -39.11 -6.01 21.20
N ALA A 301 -37.80 -5.98 21.43
CA ALA A 301 -37.20 -5.48 22.66
C ALA A 301 -35.85 -4.86 22.39
N ILE A 302 -35.37 -4.06 23.35
CA ILE A 302 -33.98 -3.61 23.38
C ILE A 302 -33.44 -4.00 24.75
N VAL A 303 -32.29 -4.69 24.79
CA VAL A 303 -31.62 -5.09 26.02
C VAL A 303 -30.19 -4.56 26.06
N TYR A 304 -29.64 -4.35 27.24
CA TYR A 304 -28.37 -3.68 27.44
C TYR A 304 -27.36 -4.57 28.21
N PRO A 305 -27.00 -5.74 27.68
CA PRO A 305 -26.11 -6.68 28.40
C PRO A 305 -24.66 -6.19 28.48
N HIS A 306 -24.23 -5.35 27.55
CA HIS A 306 -22.85 -4.92 27.39
C HIS A 306 -22.56 -3.57 28.02
N GLN A 307 -21.27 -3.18 28.04
CA GLN A 307 -20.87 -1.83 28.47
C GLN A 307 -21.54 -0.74 27.61
N PRO A 308 -21.88 0.41 28.18
CA PRO A 308 -21.62 0.84 29.56
C PRO A 308 -22.65 0.36 30.58
N GLN A 309 -23.83 -0.14 30.16
CA GLN A 309 -24.96 -0.42 31.09
C GLN A 309 -24.80 -1.74 31.86
N ASN A 310 -24.17 -2.76 31.29
CA ASN A 310 -23.87 -4.05 31.92
C ASN A 310 -25.07 -4.75 32.58
N GLN A 311 -26.26 -4.68 31.98
CA GLN A 311 -27.51 -5.25 32.50
C GLN A 311 -27.68 -6.71 32.03
N TRP A 312 -26.67 -7.56 32.25
CA TRP A 312 -26.64 -8.94 31.74
C TRP A 312 -27.83 -9.79 32.22
N SER A 313 -28.04 -9.86 33.53
CA SER A 313 -29.12 -10.69 34.08
C SER A 313 -30.51 -10.25 33.62
N GLN A 314 -30.74 -8.96 33.47
CA GLN A 314 -32.01 -8.43 32.94
C GLN A 314 -32.18 -8.78 31.48
N ALA A 315 -31.12 -8.74 30.70
CA ALA A 315 -31.14 -9.14 29.29
C ALA A 315 -31.46 -10.64 29.15
N VAL A 316 -30.81 -11.49 29.94
CA VAL A 316 -31.10 -12.96 29.99
C VAL A 316 -32.58 -13.18 30.30
N GLN A 317 -33.11 -12.56 31.36
CA GLN A 317 -34.51 -12.72 31.76
C GLN A 317 -35.48 -12.27 30.65
N THR A 318 -35.27 -11.09 30.06
CA THR A 318 -36.10 -10.53 29.02
C THR A 318 -36.15 -11.43 27.78
N LEU A 319 -34.95 -11.83 27.31
CA LEU A 319 -34.86 -12.66 26.09
C LEU A 319 -35.34 -14.09 26.32
N SER A 320 -35.11 -14.69 27.49
CA SER A 320 -35.66 -16.01 27.85
C SER A 320 -37.20 -15.98 27.87
N THR A 321 -37.79 -14.90 28.42
CA THR A 321 -39.25 -14.72 28.44
C THR A 321 -39.81 -14.59 27.01
N LEU A 322 -39.18 -13.82 26.14
CA LEU A 322 -39.58 -13.68 24.73
C LEU A 322 -39.48 -15.01 23.99
N CYS A 323 -38.39 -15.74 24.17
CA CYS A 323 -38.17 -17.04 23.54
C CYS A 323 -39.23 -18.05 23.98
N ALA A 324 -39.54 -18.12 25.27
CA ALA A 324 -40.58 -19.03 25.81
C ALA A 324 -42.00 -18.62 25.31
N LYS A 325 -42.32 -17.31 25.37
CA LYS A 325 -43.65 -16.79 24.97
C LYS A 325 -43.98 -17.09 23.49
N HIS A 326 -43.01 -17.00 22.61
CA HIS A 326 -43.18 -17.18 21.18
C HIS A 326 -42.66 -18.51 20.63
N SER A 327 -42.27 -19.44 21.49
CA SER A 327 -41.73 -20.75 21.10
C SER A 327 -40.62 -20.61 20.05
N VAL A 328 -39.61 -19.80 20.36
CA VAL A 328 -38.50 -19.50 19.45
C VAL A 328 -37.66 -20.75 19.22
N ASP A 329 -37.50 -21.13 17.96
CA ASP A 329 -36.67 -22.27 17.51
C ASP A 329 -35.24 -21.90 17.20
N LEU A 330 -34.99 -20.62 16.83
CA LEU A 330 -33.70 -20.17 16.32
C LEU A 330 -33.36 -18.77 16.83
N MET A 331 -32.10 -18.58 17.23
CA MET A 331 -31.54 -17.27 17.51
C MET A 331 -30.58 -16.89 16.40
N ALA A 332 -30.81 -15.77 15.73
CA ALA A 332 -29.94 -15.20 14.71
C ALA A 332 -29.25 -13.96 15.26
N ILE A 333 -27.92 -13.89 15.14
CA ILE A 333 -27.11 -12.79 15.66
C ILE A 333 -26.44 -12.06 14.51
N GLY A 334 -26.60 -10.72 14.45
CA GLY A 334 -25.95 -9.86 13.46
C GLY A 334 -24.43 -9.90 13.62
N ASN A 335 -23.72 -10.00 12.50
CA ASN A 335 -22.26 -10.01 12.48
C ASN A 335 -21.71 -8.58 12.50
N GLY A 336 -21.61 -7.99 13.68
CA GLY A 336 -21.14 -6.62 13.88
C GLY A 336 -20.43 -6.42 15.22
N THR A 337 -20.41 -5.16 15.66
CA THR A 337 -19.86 -4.78 16.98
C THR A 337 -20.57 -5.57 18.09
N ALA A 338 -19.83 -6.11 19.06
CA ALA A 338 -20.34 -6.92 20.18
C ALA A 338 -21.02 -8.25 19.80
N SER A 339 -20.80 -8.77 18.58
CA SER A 339 -21.41 -10.05 18.16
C SER A 339 -20.94 -11.23 19.01
N ARG A 340 -19.65 -11.33 19.36
CA ARG A 340 -19.10 -12.40 20.20
C ARG A 340 -19.65 -12.39 21.63
N GLU A 341 -19.82 -11.20 22.19
CA GLU A 341 -20.42 -11.03 23.52
C GLU A 341 -21.92 -11.40 23.50
N THR A 342 -22.61 -11.02 22.42
CA THR A 342 -24.02 -11.39 22.23
C THR A 342 -24.21 -12.88 21.95
N GLU A 343 -23.23 -13.55 21.32
CA GLU A 343 -23.20 -15.00 21.15
C GLU A 343 -23.17 -15.73 22.51
N LYS A 344 -22.35 -15.25 23.46
CA LYS A 344 -22.33 -15.78 24.83
C LYS A 344 -23.67 -15.63 25.54
N LEU A 345 -24.33 -14.46 25.34
CA LEU A 345 -25.66 -14.22 25.88
C LEU A 345 -26.69 -15.20 25.30
N ALA A 346 -26.68 -15.39 24.00
CA ALA A 346 -27.56 -16.32 23.29
C ALA A 346 -27.33 -17.77 23.73
N GLN A 347 -26.07 -18.18 23.94
CA GLN A 347 -25.74 -19.50 24.42
C GLN A 347 -26.29 -19.75 25.83
N GLU A 348 -26.13 -18.79 26.76
CA GLU A 348 -26.69 -18.91 28.12
C GLU A 348 -28.20 -19.06 28.10
N ILE A 349 -28.89 -18.25 27.25
CA ILE A 349 -30.36 -18.36 27.10
C ILE A 349 -30.76 -19.73 26.53
N ALA A 350 -30.03 -20.20 25.51
CA ALA A 350 -30.31 -21.53 24.92
C ALA A 350 -30.14 -22.67 25.93
N ASP A 351 -29.12 -22.57 26.79
CA ASP A 351 -28.86 -23.58 27.83
C ASP A 351 -29.93 -23.53 28.93
N LEU A 352 -30.40 -22.37 29.34
CA LEU A 352 -31.51 -22.21 30.26
C LEU A 352 -32.82 -22.78 29.73
N ILE A 353 -33.13 -22.54 28.45
CA ILE A 353 -34.35 -23.05 27.81
C ILE A 353 -34.31 -24.58 27.67
N LYS A 354 -33.15 -25.21 27.43
CA LYS A 354 -33.00 -26.66 27.37
C LYS A 354 -33.15 -27.35 28.72
N GLN A 355 -32.92 -26.62 29.80
CA GLN A 355 -33.02 -27.15 31.18
C GLN A 355 -34.44 -27.00 31.77
N ALA A 356 -35.29 -26.15 31.15
CA ALA A 356 -36.65 -25.90 31.55
C ALA A 356 -37.66 -26.75 30.75
#